data_e3086ea30607b0f996fc393cfc9207ca
#
_entry.id   e3086ea30607b0f996fc393cfc9207ca
#
_cell.length_a   1.000
_cell.length_b   1.000
_cell.length_c   1.000
_cell.angle_alpha   90.00
_cell.angle_beta   90.00
_cell.angle_gamma   90.00
#
_symmetry.space_group_name_H-M   'P 1'
#
loop_
_entity.id
_entity.type
_entity.pdbx_description
1 polymer ?
#
loop_
_entity_poly.entity_id
_entity_poly.type
_entity_poly.pdbx_seq_one_letter_code
_entity_poly.pdbx_strand_id
1 'polypeptide(L)'
;KPHFRNMIKQRGGMFAKGFLFGTQFTAYLQDELWLTMARHAVTQAQRIQTAAVQKGYRLFAVSPTNQVFPILTKTQIQSLQTDFTFELTAPVDESRDAVRFVTSWATPDEAVEALLQTL
;
A
#
# COMPACT_ATOMS: atom_id res chain seq x y z
N LYS A 1 38.48 -17.75 3.28
CA LYS A 1 38.16 -18.42 4.55
C LYS A 1 37.53 -19.78 4.25
N PRO A 2 37.95 -20.83 4.95
CA PRO A 2 37.35 -22.18 4.81
C PRO A 2 35.84 -22.07 5.08
N HIS A 3 35.04 -22.82 4.35
CA HIS A 3 33.58 -22.91 4.47
C HIS A 3 32.78 -21.63 4.14
N PHE A 4 33.40 -20.55 3.63
CA PHE A 4 32.69 -19.32 3.32
C PHE A 4 31.49 -19.55 2.36
N ARG A 5 31.69 -20.36 1.32
CA ARG A 5 30.62 -20.70 0.37
C ARG A 5 29.46 -21.47 1.03
N ASN A 6 29.77 -22.35 1.99
CA ASN A 6 28.75 -23.08 2.75
C ASN A 6 27.95 -22.14 3.63
N MET A 7 28.59 -21.14 4.23
CA MET A 7 27.90 -20.12 5.03
C MET A 7 26.99 -19.25 4.19
N ILE A 8 27.40 -18.86 2.96
CA ILE A 8 26.54 -18.14 2.02
C ILE A 8 25.30 -18.96 1.70
N LYS A 9 25.49 -20.26 1.38
CA LYS A 9 24.41 -21.20 1.07
C LYS A 9 23.45 -21.36 2.25
N GLN A 10 23.98 -21.58 3.44
CA GLN A 10 23.21 -21.75 4.67
C GLN A 10 22.33 -20.52 4.98
N ARG A 11 22.79 -19.32 4.62
CA ARG A 11 22.05 -18.08 4.80
C ARG A 11 21.17 -17.67 3.62
N GLY A 12 20.94 -18.59 2.68
CA GLY A 12 20.09 -18.35 1.52
C GLY A 12 20.66 -17.37 0.48
N GLY A 13 21.95 -16.98 0.61
CA GLY A 13 22.59 -16.00 -0.28
C GLY A 13 23.07 -16.57 -1.63
N MET A 14 22.90 -17.89 -1.86
CA MET A 14 23.39 -18.54 -3.06
C MET A 14 22.23 -18.86 -4.02
N PHE A 15 21.91 -17.89 -4.86
CA PHE A 15 20.89 -18.04 -5.90
C PHE A 15 21.52 -18.43 -7.24
N ALA A 16 20.84 -19.32 -8.00
CA ALA A 16 21.30 -19.73 -9.33
C ALA A 16 21.43 -18.54 -10.30
N LYS A 17 20.59 -17.54 -10.15
CA LYS A 17 20.56 -16.31 -10.97
C LYS A 17 20.50 -15.06 -10.09
N GLY A 18 21.40 -14.98 -9.11
CA GLY A 18 21.46 -13.86 -8.15
C GLY A 18 21.62 -12.48 -8.78
N PHE A 19 22.18 -12.40 -9.98
CA PHE A 19 22.33 -11.15 -10.75
C PHE A 19 20.99 -10.48 -11.06
N LEU A 20 19.89 -11.25 -11.19
CA LEU A 20 18.54 -10.68 -11.41
C LEU A 20 18.10 -9.78 -10.25
N PHE A 21 18.38 -10.19 -9.02
CA PHE A 21 18.12 -9.35 -7.85
C PHE A 21 19.04 -8.12 -7.83
N GLY A 22 20.33 -8.32 -8.11
CA GLY A 22 21.29 -7.22 -8.20
C GLY A 22 20.90 -6.18 -9.24
N THR A 23 20.45 -6.60 -10.43
CA THR A 23 19.97 -5.72 -11.48
C THR A 23 18.74 -4.93 -11.04
N GLN A 24 17.77 -5.58 -10.39
CA GLN A 24 16.57 -4.91 -9.86
C GLN A 24 16.95 -3.85 -8.82
N PHE A 25 17.80 -4.18 -7.84
CA PHE A 25 18.25 -3.22 -6.85
C PHE A 25 19.06 -2.08 -7.45
N THR A 26 19.91 -2.35 -8.43
CA THR A 26 20.66 -1.31 -9.13
C THR A 26 19.72 -0.33 -9.81
N ALA A 27 18.75 -0.81 -10.59
CA ALA A 27 17.76 0.03 -11.25
C ALA A 27 16.90 0.81 -10.24
N TYR A 28 16.47 0.15 -9.16
CA TYR A 28 15.61 0.74 -8.14
C TYR A 28 16.30 1.87 -7.36
N LEU A 29 17.60 1.72 -7.09
CA LEU A 29 18.40 2.72 -6.35
C LEU A 29 19.02 3.79 -7.26
N GLN A 30 19.05 3.56 -8.56
CA GLN A 30 19.57 4.53 -9.52
C GLN A 30 18.62 5.73 -9.62
N ASP A 31 19.19 6.94 -9.72
CA ASP A 31 18.47 8.20 -9.93
C ASP A 31 17.31 8.42 -8.94
N GLU A 32 17.44 7.88 -7.72
CA GLU A 32 16.42 7.98 -6.67
C GLU A 32 15.03 7.44 -7.07
N LEU A 33 14.97 6.47 -7.99
CA LEU A 33 13.72 5.88 -8.47
C LEU A 33 12.86 5.38 -7.30
N TRP A 34 13.47 4.70 -6.32
CA TRP A 34 12.80 4.21 -5.12
C TRP A 34 12.07 5.32 -4.35
N LEU A 35 12.69 6.50 -4.26
CA LEU A 35 12.10 7.64 -3.56
C LEU A 35 10.93 8.24 -4.34
N THR A 36 11.05 8.34 -5.65
CA THR A 36 9.97 8.79 -6.54
C THR A 36 8.77 7.88 -6.45
N MET A 37 8.98 6.56 -6.51
CA MET A 37 7.93 5.55 -6.38
C MET A 37 7.24 5.59 -5.02
N ALA A 38 8.03 5.68 -3.93
CA ALA A 38 7.51 5.77 -2.57
C ALA A 38 6.72 7.07 -2.34
N ARG A 39 7.24 8.20 -2.84
CA ARG A 39 6.55 9.50 -2.72
C ARG A 39 5.20 9.48 -3.44
N HIS A 40 5.13 8.93 -4.65
CA HIS A 40 3.85 8.79 -5.34
C HIS A 40 2.86 7.98 -4.52
N ALA A 41 3.24 6.78 -4.06
CA ALA A 41 2.38 5.92 -3.26
C ALA A 41 1.84 6.64 -2.01
N VAL A 42 2.71 7.29 -1.24
CA VAL A 42 2.32 8.02 -0.03
C VAL A 42 1.42 9.22 -0.37
N THR A 43 1.72 9.96 -1.44
CA THR A 43 0.89 11.11 -1.87
C THR A 43 -0.54 10.68 -2.18
N GLN A 44 -0.72 9.59 -2.92
CA GLN A 44 -2.04 9.06 -3.23
C GLN A 44 -2.81 8.64 -1.96
N ALA A 45 -2.14 7.98 -1.02
CA ALA A 45 -2.76 7.62 0.26
C ALA A 45 -3.18 8.85 1.07
N GLN A 46 -2.34 9.88 1.13
CA GLN A 46 -2.67 11.11 1.85
C GLN A 46 -3.85 11.87 1.21
N ARG A 47 -4.00 11.85 -0.11
CA ARG A 47 -5.20 12.38 -0.80
C ARG A 47 -6.45 11.65 -0.34
N ILE A 48 -6.44 10.32 -0.33
CA ILE A 48 -7.58 9.50 0.13
C ILE A 48 -7.87 9.78 1.61
N GLN A 49 -6.86 9.81 2.48
CA GLN A 49 -7.03 10.06 3.90
C GLN A 49 -7.62 11.45 4.17
N THR A 50 -7.11 12.47 3.51
CA THR A 50 -7.60 13.85 3.64
C THR A 50 -9.05 13.98 3.18
N ALA A 51 -9.39 13.42 2.03
CA ALA A 51 -10.75 13.44 1.51
C ALA A 51 -11.73 12.68 2.41
N ALA A 52 -11.33 11.52 2.95
CA ALA A 52 -12.15 10.77 3.90
C ALA A 52 -12.48 11.64 5.13
N VAL A 53 -11.49 12.32 5.71
CA VAL A 53 -11.69 13.21 6.86
C VAL A 53 -12.60 14.39 6.50
N GLN A 54 -12.38 15.02 5.34
CA GLN A 54 -13.20 16.15 4.88
C GLN A 54 -14.66 15.78 4.64
N LYS A 55 -14.92 14.54 4.22
CA LYS A 55 -16.28 13.98 4.06
C LYS A 55 -16.90 13.47 5.38
N GLY A 56 -16.20 13.63 6.49
CA GLY A 56 -16.70 13.29 7.82
C GLY A 56 -16.46 11.84 8.25
N TYR A 57 -15.69 11.06 7.49
CA TYR A 57 -15.31 9.71 7.90
C TYR A 57 -14.34 9.75 9.07
N ARG A 58 -14.58 8.90 10.05
CA ARG A 58 -13.61 8.66 11.11
C ARG A 58 -12.52 7.71 10.59
N LEU A 59 -11.29 7.97 11.02
CA LEU A 59 -10.19 7.05 10.76
C LEU A 59 -10.01 6.10 11.95
N PHE A 60 -9.82 4.82 11.68
CA PHE A 60 -9.43 3.83 12.67
C PHE A 60 -8.01 4.10 13.17
N ALA A 61 -7.13 4.50 12.26
CA ALA A 61 -5.78 4.99 12.55
C ALA A 61 -5.38 6.06 11.52
N VAL A 62 -4.68 7.09 11.97
CA VAL A 62 -4.00 8.05 11.08
C VAL A 62 -2.68 7.41 10.65
N SER A 63 -2.44 7.35 9.34
CA SER A 63 -1.26 6.69 8.80
C SER A 63 -0.41 7.66 7.97
N PRO A 64 0.90 7.73 8.22
CA PRO A 64 1.83 8.50 7.38
C PRO A 64 2.35 7.68 6.18
N THR A 65 1.84 6.46 5.97
CA THR A 65 2.30 5.52 4.96
C THR A 65 1.39 5.52 3.72
N ASN A 66 1.58 4.55 2.86
CA ASN A 66 0.72 4.27 1.70
C ASN A 66 -0.56 3.49 2.06
N GLN A 67 -0.94 3.42 3.33
CA GLN A 67 -2.14 2.74 3.80
C GLN A 67 -3.08 3.73 4.47
N VAL A 68 -4.38 3.58 4.25
CA VAL A 68 -5.44 4.44 4.81
C VAL A 68 -6.52 3.57 5.44
N PHE A 69 -6.97 3.95 6.64
CA PHE A 69 -7.87 3.14 7.45
C PHE A 69 -9.17 3.88 7.81
N PRO A 70 -10.07 4.15 6.87
CA PRO A 70 -11.37 4.74 7.20
C PRO A 70 -12.30 3.71 7.84
N ILE A 71 -13.22 4.22 8.68
CA ILE A 71 -14.32 3.44 9.23
C ILE A 71 -15.53 3.67 8.35
N LEU A 72 -16.05 2.59 7.76
CA LEU A 72 -17.19 2.61 6.84
C LEU A 72 -18.34 1.79 7.38
N THR A 73 -19.56 2.14 7.00
CA THR A 73 -20.73 1.29 7.24
C THR A 73 -20.70 0.06 6.34
N LYS A 74 -21.35 -1.02 6.78
CA LYS A 74 -21.45 -2.26 5.97
C LYS A 74 -22.09 -2.01 4.60
N THR A 75 -23.05 -1.07 4.51
CA THR A 75 -23.64 -0.67 3.23
C THR A 75 -22.65 0.02 2.31
N GLN A 76 -21.83 0.95 2.85
CA GLN A 76 -20.78 1.61 2.07
C GLN A 76 -19.71 0.62 1.59
N ILE A 77 -19.32 -0.33 2.44
CA ILE A 77 -18.40 -1.40 2.09
C ILE A 77 -18.92 -2.22 0.90
N GLN A 78 -20.17 -2.65 0.96
CA GLN A 78 -20.82 -3.41 -0.12
C GLN A 78 -20.86 -2.63 -1.44
N SER A 79 -21.19 -1.33 -1.38
CA SER A 79 -21.20 -0.46 -2.55
C SER A 79 -19.81 -0.31 -3.16
N LEU A 80 -18.80 -0.02 -2.35
CA LEU A 80 -17.44 0.17 -2.81
C LEU A 80 -16.79 -1.09 -3.37
N GLN A 81 -17.14 -2.28 -2.85
CA GLN A 81 -16.62 -3.56 -3.33
C GLN A 81 -17.02 -3.90 -4.77
N THR A 82 -17.99 -3.19 -5.34
CA THR A 82 -18.37 -3.35 -6.75
C THR A 82 -17.25 -2.88 -7.69
N ASP A 83 -16.58 -1.79 -7.33
CA ASP A 83 -15.64 -1.12 -8.22
C ASP A 83 -14.20 -1.11 -7.67
N PHE A 84 -14.02 -1.34 -6.35
CA PHE A 84 -12.73 -1.26 -5.68
C PHE A 84 -12.42 -2.51 -4.87
N THR A 85 -11.13 -2.89 -4.86
CA THR A 85 -10.62 -3.95 -3.99
C THR A 85 -9.91 -3.34 -2.79
N PHE A 86 -10.28 -3.77 -1.60
CA PHE A 86 -9.68 -3.36 -0.34
C PHE A 86 -9.86 -4.45 0.72
N GLU A 87 -9.18 -4.31 1.86
CA GLU A 87 -9.24 -5.30 2.92
C GLU A 87 -10.07 -4.82 4.11
N LEU A 88 -10.82 -5.74 4.70
CA LEU A 88 -11.44 -5.54 6.01
C LEU A 88 -10.35 -5.71 7.08
N THR A 89 -10.16 -4.67 7.91
CA THR A 89 -9.10 -4.66 8.93
C THR A 89 -9.61 -5.12 10.29
N ALA A 90 -10.70 -4.54 10.75
CA ALA A 90 -11.28 -4.86 12.06
C ALA A 90 -12.75 -4.45 12.13
N PRO A 91 -13.61 -5.21 12.83
CA PRO A 91 -14.93 -4.73 13.19
C PRO A 91 -14.80 -3.58 14.21
N VAL A 92 -15.60 -2.54 14.03
CA VAL A 92 -15.65 -1.39 14.95
C VAL A 92 -16.89 -1.46 15.83
N ASP A 93 -18.04 -1.80 15.23
CA ASP A 93 -19.32 -2.05 15.91
C ASP A 93 -20.22 -2.94 15.02
N GLU A 94 -21.49 -3.11 15.41
CA GLU A 94 -22.43 -3.97 14.68
C GLU A 94 -22.70 -3.51 13.24
N SER A 95 -22.53 -2.21 12.96
CA SER A 95 -22.88 -1.57 11.68
C SER A 95 -21.67 -1.11 10.87
N ARG A 96 -20.47 -1.06 11.44
CA ARG A 96 -19.29 -0.44 10.83
C ARG A 96 -18.04 -1.29 11.03
N ASP A 97 -17.22 -1.29 10.01
CA ASP A 97 -15.90 -1.91 10.01
C ASP A 97 -14.82 -0.90 9.58
N ALA A 98 -13.61 -1.09 10.07
CA ALA A 98 -12.43 -0.43 9.55
C ALA A 98 -11.96 -1.17 8.30
N VAL A 99 -11.75 -0.45 7.21
CA VAL A 99 -11.20 -0.98 5.97
C VAL A 99 -9.80 -0.46 5.73
N ARG A 100 -9.02 -1.13 4.88
CA ARG A 100 -7.68 -0.70 4.49
C ARG A 100 -7.62 -0.50 2.99
N PHE A 101 -7.40 0.74 2.57
CA PHE A 101 -6.95 1.06 1.21
C PHE A 101 -5.42 1.08 1.19
N VAL A 102 -4.83 0.54 0.13
CA VAL A 102 -3.38 0.52 -0.09
C VAL A 102 -3.08 1.08 -1.47
N THR A 103 -2.23 2.08 -1.51
CA THR A 103 -1.73 2.65 -2.75
C THR A 103 -0.32 2.17 -3.05
N SER A 104 0.10 2.28 -4.28
CA SER A 104 1.42 1.87 -4.73
C SER A 104 2.00 2.87 -5.73
N TRP A 105 3.22 2.63 -6.17
CA TRP A 105 3.86 3.37 -7.26
C TRP A 105 3.08 3.29 -8.58
N ALA A 106 2.25 2.26 -8.74
CA ALA A 106 1.45 2.01 -9.94
C ALA A 106 -0.01 2.46 -9.79
N THR A 107 -0.41 3.06 -8.65
CA THR A 107 -1.78 3.54 -8.44
C THR A 107 -2.04 4.77 -9.34
N PRO A 108 -2.96 4.68 -10.33
CA PRO A 108 -3.24 5.80 -11.22
C PRO A 108 -4.00 6.92 -10.47
N ASP A 109 -3.78 8.16 -10.87
CA ASP A 109 -4.52 9.32 -10.35
C ASP A 109 -6.03 9.17 -10.55
N GLU A 110 -6.44 8.65 -11.70
CA GLU A 110 -7.84 8.45 -12.08
C GLU A 110 -8.55 7.46 -11.15
N ALA A 111 -7.85 6.41 -10.71
CA ALA A 111 -8.41 5.45 -9.76
C ALA A 111 -8.63 6.07 -8.38
N VAL A 112 -7.72 6.95 -7.95
CA VAL A 112 -7.90 7.72 -6.72
C VAL A 112 -9.05 8.69 -6.85
N GLU A 113 -9.15 9.46 -7.94
CA GLU A 113 -10.27 10.37 -8.18
C GLU A 113 -11.61 9.64 -8.18
N ALA A 114 -11.71 8.49 -8.85
CA ALA A 114 -12.93 7.66 -8.84
C ALA A 114 -13.31 7.24 -7.42
N LEU A 115 -12.34 6.79 -6.61
CA LEU A 115 -12.60 6.47 -5.20
C LEU A 115 -13.07 7.70 -4.42
N LEU A 116 -12.44 8.86 -4.63
CA LEU A 116 -12.82 10.10 -3.95
C LEU A 116 -14.24 10.57 -4.29
N GLN A 117 -14.71 10.30 -5.50
CA GLN A 117 -16.09 10.61 -5.90
C GLN A 117 -17.10 9.64 -5.28
N THR A 118 -16.70 8.40 -5.03
CA THR A 118 -17.59 7.35 -4.49
C THR A 118 -17.68 7.39 -2.96
N LEU A 119 -16.62 7.79 -2.26
CA LEU A 119 -16.62 8.04 -0.81
C LEU A 119 -17.51 9.23 -0.47
#